data_f6c076ebbc9f972834cb5e9f56ca5bbb
#
_entry.id   f6c076ebbc9f972834cb5e9f56ca5bbb
#
_cell.length_a   1.000
_cell.length_b   1.000
_cell.length_c   1.000
_cell.angle_alpha   90.00
_cell.angle_beta   90.00
_cell.angle_gamma   90.00
#
_symmetry.space_group_name_H-M   'P 1'
#
loop_
_entity.id
_entity.type
_entity.pdbx_description
1 polymer ?
#
loop_
_entity_poly.entity_id
_entity_poly.type
_entity_poly.pdbx_seq_one_letter_code
_entity_poly.pdbx_strand_id
1 'polypeptide(L)'
;MAQHKYNVVFEEYTKRHFIKNFEKKYKSKWNKTQDNIIFVCEHIENMLFTKRADLISIAENSRLVKLDFAIFGLKVSPKSSGNRCILFLDDDIKLVRVLLVYSKNDIPTNNETQAWKNIVKSQYSELAEIFDL
;
A
#
# COMPACT_ATOMS: atom_id res chain seq x y z
N MET A 1 19.04 -20.24 1.94
CA MET A 1 18.99 -19.19 2.96
C MET A 1 17.57 -18.63 3.06
N ALA A 2 17.10 -18.52 4.28
CA ALA A 2 15.77 -17.94 4.48
C ALA A 2 15.79 -16.45 4.14
N GLN A 3 14.79 -16.00 3.38
CA GLN A 3 14.60 -14.58 3.16
C GLN A 3 14.08 -13.93 4.43
N HIS A 4 14.58 -12.75 4.74
CA HIS A 4 14.08 -11.98 5.86
C HIS A 4 12.71 -11.40 5.50
N LYS A 5 11.72 -11.77 6.27
CA LYS A 5 10.39 -11.18 6.13
C LYS A 5 10.39 -9.76 6.67
N TYR A 6 9.58 -8.91 6.03
CA TYR A 6 9.28 -7.60 6.57
C TYR A 6 8.15 -7.73 7.59
N ASN A 7 8.23 -6.98 8.66
CA ASN A 7 7.09 -6.75 9.54
C ASN A 7 6.15 -5.75 8.87
N VAL A 8 4.86 -5.89 9.10
CA VAL A 8 3.85 -5.06 8.42
C VAL A 8 2.98 -4.34 9.44
N VAL A 9 2.86 -3.03 9.28
CA VAL A 9 2.03 -2.20 10.13
C VAL A 9 1.10 -1.36 9.25
N PHE A 10 -0.21 -1.41 9.53
CA PHE A 10 -1.17 -0.51 8.89
C PHE A 10 -1.26 0.76 9.75
N GLU A 11 -1.06 1.92 9.12
CA GLU A 11 -1.12 3.20 9.83
C GLU A 11 -2.56 3.55 10.23
N GLU A 12 -2.72 4.21 11.36
CA GLU A 12 -4.04 4.56 11.90
C GLU A 12 -4.87 5.40 10.94
N TYR A 13 -4.23 6.33 10.22
CA TYR A 13 -4.93 7.18 9.27
C TYR A 13 -5.67 6.35 8.22
N THR A 14 -4.98 5.38 7.61
CA THR A 14 -5.60 4.57 6.55
C THR A 14 -6.65 3.61 7.12
N LYS A 15 -6.47 3.13 8.36
CA LYS A 15 -7.49 2.31 9.01
C LYS A 15 -8.81 3.09 9.16
N ARG A 16 -8.73 4.32 9.63
CA ARG A 16 -9.90 5.14 9.92
C ARG A 16 -10.60 5.68 8.69
N HIS A 17 -9.82 6.08 7.68
CA HIS A 17 -10.36 6.82 6.54
C HIS A 17 -10.61 5.98 5.31
N PHE A 18 -9.99 4.81 5.19
CA PHE A 18 -10.09 3.98 3.99
C PHE A 18 -10.46 2.54 4.28
N ILE A 19 -9.73 1.84 5.15
CA ILE A 19 -9.97 0.43 5.41
C ILE A 19 -11.38 0.20 5.94
N LYS A 20 -11.87 1.09 6.77
CA LYS A 20 -13.22 1.03 7.31
C LYS A 20 -14.29 0.92 6.22
N ASN A 21 -14.08 1.60 5.10
CA ASN A 21 -14.99 1.54 3.95
C ASN A 21 -14.93 0.18 3.26
N PHE A 22 -13.73 -0.40 3.12
CA PHE A 22 -13.56 -1.74 2.58
C PHE A 22 -14.22 -2.78 3.47
N GLU A 23 -14.06 -2.66 4.78
CA GLU A 23 -14.70 -3.56 5.75
C GLU A 23 -16.22 -3.55 5.62
N LYS A 24 -16.81 -2.36 5.50
CA LYS A 24 -18.26 -2.22 5.34
C LYS A 24 -18.75 -2.81 4.02
N LYS A 25 -18.00 -2.59 2.95
CA LYS A 25 -18.41 -3.02 1.61
C LYS A 25 -18.23 -4.50 1.38
N TYR A 26 -17.11 -5.07 1.82
CA TYR A 26 -16.71 -6.44 1.48
C TYR A 26 -16.82 -7.44 2.63
N LYS A 27 -16.99 -6.95 3.84
CA LYS A 27 -17.20 -7.79 5.06
C LYS A 27 -16.14 -8.87 5.20
N SER A 28 -16.53 -10.15 5.25
CA SER A 28 -15.58 -11.26 5.44
C SER A 28 -14.54 -11.37 4.32
N LYS A 29 -14.89 -10.93 3.11
CA LYS A 29 -13.92 -10.92 2.00
C LYS A 29 -12.79 -9.95 2.26
N TRP A 30 -13.05 -8.88 3.00
CA TRP A 30 -11.99 -7.94 3.37
C TRP A 30 -10.96 -8.57 4.29
N ASN A 31 -11.39 -9.38 5.26
CA ASN A 31 -10.44 -10.05 6.16
C ASN A 31 -9.42 -10.88 5.39
N LYS A 32 -9.87 -11.65 4.40
CA LYS A 32 -9.00 -12.45 3.56
C LYS A 32 -8.14 -11.60 2.64
N THR A 33 -8.69 -10.50 2.15
CA THR A 33 -7.95 -9.53 1.33
C THR A 33 -6.83 -8.91 2.15
N GLN A 34 -7.12 -8.50 3.38
CA GLN A 34 -6.13 -7.92 4.27
C GLN A 34 -5.01 -8.91 4.59
N ASP A 35 -5.36 -10.17 4.85
CA ASP A 35 -4.36 -11.21 5.07
C ASP A 35 -3.45 -11.38 3.86
N ASN A 36 -4.01 -11.31 2.66
CA ASN A 36 -3.22 -11.39 1.42
C ASN A 36 -2.30 -10.18 1.26
N ILE A 37 -2.77 -8.98 1.60
CA ILE A 37 -1.94 -7.77 1.57
C ILE A 37 -0.77 -7.94 2.55
N ILE A 38 -1.03 -8.42 3.75
CA ILE A 38 0.01 -8.66 4.75
C ILE A 38 1.04 -9.64 4.21
N PHE A 39 0.60 -10.76 3.65
CA PHE A 39 1.50 -11.77 3.08
C PHE A 39 2.39 -11.17 1.98
N VAL A 40 1.80 -10.42 1.06
CA VAL A 40 2.53 -9.78 -0.02
C VAL A 40 3.55 -8.78 0.54
N CYS A 41 3.15 -7.98 1.53
CA CYS A 41 4.05 -7.00 2.15
C CYS A 41 5.19 -7.67 2.90
N GLU A 42 4.94 -8.80 3.57
CA GLU A 42 6.02 -9.57 4.21
C GLU A 42 7.09 -10.01 3.21
N HIS A 43 6.68 -10.25 1.97
CA HIS A 43 7.55 -10.71 0.88
C HIS A 43 7.69 -9.67 -0.23
N ILE A 44 7.68 -8.40 0.14
CA ILE A 44 7.62 -7.29 -0.83
C ILE A 44 8.78 -7.30 -1.83
N GLU A 45 9.96 -7.79 -1.43
CA GLU A 45 11.10 -7.88 -2.34
C GLU A 45 10.76 -8.65 -3.61
N ASN A 46 9.99 -9.74 -3.47
CA ASN A 46 9.58 -10.56 -4.61
C ASN A 46 8.60 -9.82 -5.51
N MET A 47 7.76 -8.97 -4.92
CA MET A 47 6.74 -8.23 -5.67
C MET A 47 7.32 -7.10 -6.50
N LEU A 48 8.47 -6.54 -6.09
CA LEU A 48 9.10 -5.44 -6.81
C LEU A 48 9.62 -5.83 -8.19
N PHE A 49 9.69 -7.12 -8.48
CA PHE A 49 10.05 -7.61 -9.82
C PHE A 49 8.82 -7.93 -10.67
N THR A 50 7.63 -7.63 -10.20
CA THR A 50 6.37 -7.90 -10.90
C THR A 50 5.68 -6.59 -11.28
N LYS A 51 4.65 -6.70 -12.14
CA LYS A 51 3.85 -5.53 -12.53
C LYS A 51 2.87 -5.09 -11.46
N ARG A 52 2.77 -5.84 -10.35
CA ARG A 52 1.87 -5.52 -9.24
C ARG A 52 2.41 -4.42 -8.34
N ALA A 53 3.72 -4.23 -8.31
CA ALA A 53 4.35 -3.27 -7.42
C ALA A 53 5.26 -2.34 -8.21
N ASP A 54 5.04 -1.04 -8.02
CA ASP A 54 5.84 0.01 -8.64
C ASP A 54 6.72 0.66 -7.58
N LEU A 55 8.03 0.66 -7.82
CA LEU A 55 8.95 1.43 -7.00
C LEU A 55 8.83 2.90 -7.39
N ILE A 56 8.30 3.72 -6.48
CA ILE A 56 8.06 5.14 -6.72
C ILE A 56 9.30 5.96 -6.45
N SER A 57 9.98 5.70 -5.33
CA SER A 57 11.13 6.51 -4.93
C SER A 57 12.03 5.72 -3.98
N ILE A 58 13.32 6.05 -4.00
CA ILE A 58 14.32 5.48 -3.11
C ILE A 58 15.04 6.63 -2.41
N ALA A 59 15.25 6.53 -1.11
CA ALA A 59 16.01 7.48 -0.34
C ALA A 59 16.78 6.74 0.75
N GLU A 60 18.09 6.64 0.62
CA GLU A 60 18.95 5.90 1.55
C GLU A 60 18.46 4.47 1.76
N ASN A 61 18.01 4.14 2.97
CA ASN A 61 17.54 2.81 3.33
C ASN A 61 16.01 2.70 3.30
N SER A 62 15.35 3.63 2.62
CA SER A 62 13.89 3.69 2.56
C SER A 62 13.41 3.67 1.13
N ARG A 63 12.26 3.05 0.90
CA ARG A 63 11.62 2.98 -0.42
C ARG A 63 10.14 3.28 -0.30
N LEU A 64 9.62 3.98 -1.31
CA LEU A 64 8.18 4.25 -1.43
C LEU A 64 7.66 3.40 -2.58
N VAL A 65 6.63 2.60 -2.32
CA VAL A 65 6.13 1.59 -3.26
C VAL A 65 4.61 1.72 -3.39
N LYS A 66 4.12 1.57 -4.62
CA LYS A 66 2.68 1.45 -4.89
C LYS A 66 2.39 0.00 -5.26
N LEU A 67 1.47 -0.63 -4.54
CA LEU A 67 1.10 -2.02 -4.72
C LEU A 67 -0.35 -2.12 -5.15
N ASP A 68 -0.62 -2.87 -6.22
CA ASP A 68 -1.98 -3.17 -6.65
C ASP A 68 -2.49 -4.40 -5.91
N PHE A 69 -3.74 -4.38 -5.49
CA PHE A 69 -4.34 -5.56 -4.87
C PHE A 69 -5.77 -5.81 -5.38
N ALA A 70 -6.23 -7.05 -5.25
CA ALA A 70 -7.58 -7.43 -5.63
C ALA A 70 -8.35 -7.89 -4.39
N ILE A 71 -9.67 -7.69 -4.40
CA ILE A 71 -10.54 -8.19 -3.34
C ILE A 71 -10.69 -9.70 -3.51
N PHE A 72 -10.45 -10.43 -2.43
CA PHE A 72 -10.60 -11.89 -2.40
C PHE A 72 -12.00 -12.29 -2.89
N GLY A 73 -12.04 -13.29 -3.75
CA GLY A 73 -13.30 -13.85 -4.25
C GLY A 73 -13.93 -13.11 -5.41
N LEU A 74 -13.39 -11.95 -5.81
CA LEU A 74 -13.85 -11.25 -7.01
C LEU A 74 -12.96 -11.63 -8.19
N LYS A 75 -13.57 -11.75 -9.37
CA LYS A 75 -12.85 -12.15 -10.58
C LYS A 75 -12.26 -10.94 -11.31
N VAL A 76 -11.44 -10.18 -10.59
CA VAL A 76 -10.77 -8.99 -11.11
C VAL A 76 -9.31 -9.07 -10.71
N SER A 77 -8.41 -8.87 -11.67
CA SER A 77 -6.98 -8.90 -11.38
C SER A 77 -6.57 -7.69 -10.52
N PRO A 78 -5.47 -7.79 -9.75
CA PRO A 78 -4.99 -6.64 -8.97
C PRO A 78 -4.83 -5.38 -9.80
N LYS A 79 -4.22 -5.49 -10.98
CA LYS A 79 -3.97 -4.33 -11.84
C LYS A 79 -5.26 -3.67 -12.32
N SER A 80 -6.28 -4.47 -12.65
CA SER A 80 -7.56 -3.96 -13.17
C SER A 80 -8.52 -3.52 -12.08
N SER A 81 -8.25 -3.88 -10.82
CA SER A 81 -9.16 -3.63 -9.70
C SER A 81 -9.34 -2.14 -9.35
N GLY A 82 -8.33 -1.35 -9.60
CA GLY A 82 -8.31 0.03 -9.13
C GLY A 82 -7.97 0.17 -7.65
N ASN A 83 -7.66 -0.92 -6.97
CA ASN A 83 -7.32 -0.92 -5.55
C ASN A 83 -5.80 -0.85 -5.37
N ARG A 84 -5.34 0.03 -4.49
CA ARG A 84 -3.93 0.36 -4.33
C ARG A 84 -3.54 0.45 -2.86
N CYS A 85 -2.27 0.11 -2.59
CA CYS A 85 -1.62 0.45 -1.32
C CYS A 85 -0.43 1.35 -1.62
N ILE A 86 -0.20 2.32 -0.76
CA ILE A 86 1.05 3.09 -0.75
C ILE A 86 1.82 2.62 0.48
N LEU A 87 3.03 2.14 0.24
CA LEU A 87 3.88 1.50 1.24
C LEU A 87 5.16 2.29 1.46
N PHE A 88 5.55 2.44 2.71
CA PHE A 88 6.87 2.91 3.09
C PHE A 88 7.67 1.72 3.61
N LEU A 89 8.79 1.41 2.96
CA LEU A 89 9.67 0.34 3.37
C LEU A 89 10.88 0.93 4.09
N ASP A 90 11.09 0.50 5.33
CA ASP A 90 12.31 0.77 6.06
C ASP A 90 13.18 -0.49 5.95
N ASP A 91 14.21 -0.43 5.11
CA ASP A 91 15.02 -1.59 4.80
C ASP A 91 16.00 -1.96 5.93
N ASP A 92 16.33 -1.01 6.79
CA ASP A 92 17.22 -1.27 7.93
C ASP A 92 16.58 -2.21 8.95
N ILE A 93 15.33 -1.94 9.30
CA ILE A 93 14.61 -2.72 10.32
C ILE A 93 13.61 -3.69 9.70
N LYS A 94 13.58 -3.81 8.38
CA LYS A 94 12.67 -4.69 7.66
C LYS A 94 11.21 -4.45 8.07
N LEU A 95 10.77 -3.22 7.91
CA LEU A 95 9.41 -2.80 8.25
C LEU A 95 8.70 -2.25 7.02
N VAL A 96 7.47 -2.70 6.79
CA VAL A 96 6.55 -2.09 5.83
C VAL A 96 5.49 -1.34 6.60
N ARG A 97 5.42 -0.03 6.39
CA ARG A 97 4.33 0.79 6.91
C ARG A 97 3.34 0.99 5.77
N VAL A 98 2.13 0.51 5.95
CA VAL A 98 1.07 0.69 4.96
C VAL A 98 0.44 2.06 5.21
N LEU A 99 0.79 3.01 4.37
CA LEU A 99 0.38 4.41 4.54
C LEU A 99 -1.04 4.65 4.07
N LEU A 100 -1.41 4.05 2.94
CA LEU A 100 -2.74 4.17 2.35
C LEU A 100 -3.17 2.84 1.76
N VAL A 101 -4.46 2.51 1.94
CA VAL A 101 -5.15 1.41 1.27
C VAL A 101 -6.41 2.02 0.68
N TYR A 102 -6.47 2.21 -0.65
CA TYR A 102 -7.57 2.95 -1.24
C TYR A 102 -8.04 2.33 -2.55
N SER A 103 -9.28 2.63 -2.92
CA SER A 103 -9.79 2.42 -4.27
C SER A 103 -9.66 3.74 -5.02
N LYS A 104 -9.29 3.68 -6.30
CA LYS A 104 -9.20 4.91 -7.11
C LYS A 104 -10.52 5.67 -7.15
N ASN A 105 -11.64 5.01 -6.81
CA ASN A 105 -12.94 5.67 -6.73
C ASN A 105 -13.13 6.48 -5.45
N ASP A 106 -12.27 6.26 -4.44
CA ASP A 106 -12.35 6.95 -3.15
C ASP A 106 -11.55 8.25 -3.12
N ILE A 107 -10.81 8.54 -4.17
CA ILE A 107 -10.00 9.76 -4.27
C ILE A 107 -10.28 10.44 -5.62
N PRO A 108 -10.01 11.75 -5.75
CA PRO A 108 -10.20 12.46 -7.00
C PRO A 108 -9.45 11.78 -8.13
N THR A 109 -10.14 11.48 -9.23
CA THR A 109 -9.63 10.59 -10.28
C THR A 109 -8.88 11.27 -11.41
N ASN A 110 -8.93 12.60 -11.51
CA ASN A 110 -8.27 13.32 -12.60
C ASN A 110 -6.74 13.15 -12.57
N ASN A 111 -6.20 12.96 -11.38
CA ASN A 111 -4.77 12.69 -11.20
C ASN A 111 -4.57 11.90 -9.92
N GLU A 112 -4.72 10.60 -10.03
CA GLU A 112 -4.61 9.68 -8.89
C GLU A 112 -3.27 9.83 -8.17
N THR A 113 -2.18 9.92 -8.94
CA THR A 113 -0.83 10.04 -8.38
C THR A 113 -0.70 11.31 -7.54
N GLN A 114 -1.15 12.45 -8.06
CA GLN A 114 -1.09 13.69 -7.30
C GLN A 114 -1.98 13.63 -6.06
N ALA A 115 -3.12 12.98 -6.18
CA ALA A 115 -4.06 12.85 -5.06
C ALA A 115 -3.44 12.08 -3.88
N TRP A 116 -2.85 10.90 -4.13
CA TRP A 116 -2.24 10.16 -3.02
C TRP A 116 -0.97 10.85 -2.51
N LYS A 117 -0.21 11.50 -3.37
CA LYS A 117 0.95 12.29 -2.91
C LYS A 117 0.54 13.42 -1.98
N ASN A 118 -0.55 14.10 -2.28
CA ASN A 118 -1.08 15.16 -1.43
C ASN A 118 -1.50 14.63 -0.05
N ILE A 119 -2.09 13.44 -0.01
CA ILE A 119 -2.45 12.80 1.26
C ILE A 119 -1.19 12.48 2.06
N VAL A 120 -0.17 11.91 1.43
CA VAL A 120 1.10 11.60 2.10
C VAL A 120 1.75 12.87 2.64
N LYS A 121 1.78 13.94 1.86
CA LYS A 121 2.32 15.24 2.31
C LYS A 121 1.58 15.75 3.54
N SER A 122 0.27 15.61 3.57
CA SER A 122 -0.57 16.10 4.65
C SER A 122 -0.49 15.23 5.91
N GLN A 123 -0.52 13.92 5.75
CA GLN A 123 -0.64 12.99 6.87
C GLN A 123 0.68 12.38 7.32
N TYR A 124 1.69 12.38 6.44
CA TYR A 124 3.00 11.76 6.69
C TYR A 124 4.10 12.71 6.23
N SER A 125 4.08 13.94 6.73
CA SER A 125 4.99 15.00 6.26
C SER A 125 6.47 14.62 6.36
N GLU A 126 6.85 13.89 7.40
CA GLU A 126 8.23 13.44 7.58
C GLU A 126 8.67 12.52 6.44
N LEU A 127 7.79 11.61 6.02
CA LEU A 127 8.07 10.69 4.92
C LEU A 127 8.09 11.43 3.58
N ALA A 128 7.19 12.40 3.43
CA ALA A 128 7.15 13.22 2.23
C ALA A 128 8.46 13.98 2.04
N GLU A 129 9.07 14.47 3.12
CA GLU A 129 10.37 15.14 3.06
C GLU A 129 11.48 14.18 2.62
N ILE A 130 11.49 12.96 3.16
CA ILE A 130 12.49 11.95 2.82
C ILE A 130 12.54 11.70 1.31
N PHE A 131 11.37 11.63 0.68
CA PHE A 131 11.25 11.33 -0.75
C PHE A 131 11.07 12.55 -1.64
N ASP A 132 11.14 13.74 -1.06
CA ASP A 132 10.99 15.01 -1.79
C ASP A 132 9.69 15.02 -2.62
N LEU A 133 8.61 14.69 -1.98
CA LEU A 133 7.30 14.70 -2.64
C LEU A 133 6.74 16.16 -2.79
#